data_f3ef411cdfab6878217b2813aec878a0
#
_entry.id   f3ef411cdfab6878217b2813aec878a0
#
_cell.length_a   1.000
_cell.length_b   1.000
_cell.length_c   1.000
_cell.angle_alpha   90.00
_cell.angle_beta   90.00
_cell.angle_gamma   90.00
#
_symmetry.space_group_name_H-M   'P 1'
#
loop_
_entity.id
_entity.type
_entity.pdbx_description
1 polymer ?
#
loop_
_entity_poly.entity_id
_entity_poly.type
_entity_poly.pdbx_seq_one_letter_code
_entity_poly.pdbx_strand_id
1 'polypeptide(L)'
;WYARGEGITIAELFKQHGINWRPSKGGAGSRSNGWVVCNQYLENGNFKVFDNCKHFIRTVPEMQIDPAKPEDIETKHQEDHVADEFRYSLVSRHKFIKAPPKLSRPDYMSFDYIIAMDEQDRANDRSIYRF
;
A
#
# COMPACT_ATOMS: atom_id res chain seq x y z
N TRP A 1 15.93 16.60 7.92
CA TRP A 1 15.16 17.11 9.06
C TRP A 1 15.99 18.05 9.94
N TYR A 2 17.29 17.86 10.01
CA TYR A 2 18.18 18.72 10.79
C TYR A 2 18.82 19.75 9.86
N ALA A 3 18.71 21.05 10.21
CA ALA A 3 19.49 22.08 9.57
C ALA A 3 20.99 21.81 9.84
N ARG A 4 21.79 21.78 8.80
CA ARG A 4 23.25 21.85 8.95
C ARG A 4 23.62 23.33 9.02
N GLY A 5 23.60 23.89 10.24
CA GLY A 5 23.88 25.29 10.49
C GLY A 5 22.68 26.06 11.06
N GLU A 6 22.87 27.36 11.27
CA GLU A 6 21.80 28.27 11.73
C GLU A 6 20.84 28.55 10.57
N GLY A 7 19.67 27.90 10.56
CA GLY A 7 18.68 28.11 9.52
C GLY A 7 17.42 27.26 9.71
N ILE A 8 16.37 27.64 9.00
CA ILE A 8 15.09 26.92 8.98
C ILE A 8 15.29 25.58 8.27
N THR A 9 14.81 24.50 8.85
CA THR A 9 14.85 23.18 8.22
C THR A 9 13.92 23.13 7.00
N ILE A 10 14.19 22.24 6.04
CA ILE A 10 13.30 22.04 4.89
C ILE A 10 11.87 21.71 5.35
N ALA A 11 11.75 20.91 6.41
CA ALA A 11 10.42 20.55 6.96
C ALA A 11 9.67 21.76 7.54
N GLU A 12 10.38 22.69 8.19
CA GLU A 12 9.80 23.94 8.69
C GLU A 12 9.38 24.88 7.56
N LEU A 13 10.20 24.96 6.49
CA LEU A 13 9.85 25.73 5.30
C LEU A 13 8.55 25.19 4.66
N PHE A 14 8.42 23.90 4.47
CA PHE A 14 7.20 23.28 3.95
C PHE A 14 6.01 23.50 4.87
N LYS A 15 6.22 23.45 6.21
CA LYS A 15 5.17 23.73 7.19
C LYS A 15 4.62 25.15 7.09
N GLN A 16 5.47 26.14 6.81
CA GLN A 16 5.04 27.54 6.58
C GLN A 16 4.10 27.65 5.36
N HIS A 17 4.23 26.76 4.39
CA HIS A 17 3.36 26.66 3.21
C HIS A 17 2.19 25.67 3.39
N GLY A 18 1.87 25.27 4.63
CA GLY A 18 0.74 24.40 4.94
C GLY A 18 1.00 22.90 4.71
N ILE A 19 2.22 22.49 4.35
CA ILE A 19 2.58 21.10 4.09
C ILE A 19 3.28 20.52 5.34
N ASN A 20 2.59 19.62 6.01
CA ASN A 20 3.11 18.97 7.21
C ASN A 20 3.81 17.65 6.88
N TRP A 21 5.11 17.66 6.88
CA TRP A 21 5.93 16.47 6.77
C TRP A 21 6.11 15.77 8.11
N ARG A 22 6.13 14.45 8.07
CA ARG A 22 6.51 13.61 9.22
C ARG A 22 7.77 12.82 8.86
N PRO A 23 8.76 12.72 9.77
CA PRO A 23 9.91 11.87 9.53
C PRO A 23 9.46 10.41 9.42
N SER A 24 10.02 9.69 8.46
CA SER A 24 9.83 8.24 8.41
C SER A 24 10.49 7.59 9.62
N LYS A 25 9.94 6.45 10.05
CA LYS A 25 10.59 5.64 11.08
C LYS A 25 11.91 5.11 10.52
N GLY A 26 13.02 5.63 11.05
CA GLY A 26 14.37 5.21 10.72
C GLY A 26 14.99 4.37 11.86
N GLY A 27 16.22 3.93 11.66
CA GLY A 27 17.00 3.18 12.64
C GLY A 27 17.50 1.85 12.07
N ALA A 28 18.33 1.15 12.85
CA ALA A 28 18.88 -0.14 12.46
C ALA A 28 17.75 -1.14 12.16
N GLY A 29 17.86 -1.85 11.04
CA GLY A 29 16.86 -2.83 10.59
C GLY A 29 15.58 -2.25 10.00
N SER A 30 15.38 -0.92 9.98
CA SER A 30 14.15 -0.33 9.42
C SER A 30 13.97 -0.63 7.93
N ARG A 31 15.05 -0.77 7.18
CA ARG A 31 15.02 -1.09 5.76
C ARG A 31 14.58 -2.53 5.52
N SER A 32 15.23 -3.50 6.16
CA SER A 32 14.88 -4.92 6.06
C SER A 32 13.45 -5.19 6.54
N ASN A 33 13.07 -4.66 7.70
CA ASN A 33 11.69 -4.74 8.19
C ASN A 33 10.68 -4.10 7.23
N GLY A 34 11.08 -3.04 6.54
CA GLY A 34 10.26 -2.40 5.53
C GLY A 34 9.97 -3.32 4.34
N TRP A 35 10.97 -4.09 3.88
CA TRP A 35 10.78 -5.07 2.80
C TRP A 35 9.87 -6.24 3.22
N VAL A 36 9.96 -6.70 4.47
CA VAL A 36 9.03 -7.70 5.00
C VAL A 36 7.58 -7.20 4.90
N VAL A 37 7.33 -5.93 5.26
CA VAL A 37 5.99 -5.33 5.13
C VAL A 37 5.56 -5.27 3.65
N CYS A 38 6.44 -4.86 2.74
CA CYS A 38 6.15 -4.81 1.30
C CYS A 38 5.74 -6.19 0.77
N ASN A 39 6.52 -7.22 1.08
CA ASN A 39 6.24 -8.60 0.67
C ASN A 39 4.88 -9.07 1.20
N GLN A 40 4.57 -8.81 2.47
CA GLN A 40 3.27 -9.17 3.04
C GLN A 40 2.10 -8.50 2.30
N TYR A 41 2.23 -7.25 1.88
CA TYR A 41 1.20 -6.57 1.09
C TYR A 41 1.02 -7.17 -0.29
N LEU A 42 2.12 -7.55 -0.94
CA LEU A 42 2.11 -8.17 -2.28
C LEU A 42 1.54 -9.59 -2.22
N GLU A 43 2.03 -10.43 -1.32
CA GLU A 43 1.59 -11.82 -1.15
C GLU A 43 0.10 -11.93 -0.81
N ASN A 44 -0.39 -11.05 0.05
CA ASN A 44 -1.79 -11.04 0.44
C ASN A 44 -2.72 -10.36 -0.59
N GLY A 45 -2.18 -9.85 -1.70
CA GLY A 45 -2.95 -9.11 -2.71
C GLY A 45 -3.58 -7.80 -2.21
N ASN A 46 -3.07 -7.27 -1.11
CA ASN A 46 -3.56 -6.03 -0.49
C ASN A 46 -2.97 -4.76 -1.10
N PHE A 47 -2.16 -4.91 -2.13
CA PHE A 47 -1.59 -3.81 -2.88
C PHE A 47 -2.02 -3.88 -4.34
N LYS A 48 -2.47 -2.74 -4.87
CA LYS A 48 -2.87 -2.60 -6.27
C LYS A 48 -2.23 -1.35 -6.84
N VAL A 49 -1.81 -1.43 -8.07
CA VAL A 49 -1.18 -0.34 -8.82
C VAL A 49 -2.07 0.03 -9.99
N PHE A 50 -2.25 1.33 -10.21
CA PHE A 50 -2.93 1.81 -11.40
C PHE A 50 -2.03 1.61 -12.63
N ASP A 51 -2.63 1.39 -13.78
CA ASP A 51 -1.94 1.15 -15.07
C ASP A 51 -1.11 2.35 -15.57
N ASN A 52 -1.42 3.54 -15.09
CA ASN A 52 -0.65 4.76 -15.38
C ASN A 52 0.63 4.90 -14.54
N CYS A 53 0.82 4.09 -13.49
CA CYS A 53 2.06 4.05 -12.69
C CYS A 53 3.19 3.29 -13.42
N LYS A 54 3.53 3.70 -14.62
CA LYS A 54 4.42 2.98 -15.54
C LYS A 54 5.81 2.74 -14.97
N HIS A 55 6.36 3.69 -14.23
CA HIS A 55 7.67 3.52 -13.58
C HIS A 55 7.64 2.41 -12.54
N PHE A 56 6.62 2.36 -11.70
CA PHE A 56 6.46 1.30 -10.72
C PHE A 56 6.35 -0.07 -11.38
N ILE A 57 5.47 -0.19 -12.39
CA ILE A 57 5.21 -1.45 -13.10
C ILE A 57 6.46 -1.96 -13.82
N ARG A 58 7.31 -1.05 -14.30
CA ARG A 58 8.56 -1.39 -14.98
C ARG A 58 9.67 -1.77 -13.99
N THR A 59 9.84 -1.02 -12.91
CA THR A 59 11.05 -1.13 -12.07
C THR A 59 10.90 -2.12 -10.92
N VAL A 60 9.78 -2.08 -10.20
CA VAL A 60 9.64 -2.87 -8.96
C VAL A 60 9.68 -4.38 -9.19
N PRO A 61 9.07 -4.96 -10.25
CA PRO A 61 9.15 -6.39 -10.50
C PRO A 61 10.54 -6.89 -10.89
N GLU A 62 11.41 -6.01 -11.37
CA GLU A 62 12.78 -6.35 -11.81
C GLU A 62 13.83 -6.17 -10.71
N MET A 63 13.42 -5.72 -9.50
CA MET A 63 14.35 -5.53 -8.40
C MET A 63 15.03 -6.83 -8.00
N GLN A 64 16.35 -6.78 -7.91
CA GLN A 64 17.17 -7.90 -7.50
C GLN A 64 17.52 -7.81 -6.02
N ILE A 65 17.64 -8.97 -5.39
CA ILE A 65 18.09 -9.10 -4.00
C ILE A 65 19.59 -8.81 -3.93
N ASP A 66 20.02 -8.10 -2.90
CA ASP A 66 21.45 -7.89 -2.65
C ASP A 66 22.11 -9.24 -2.26
N PRO A 67 23.11 -9.73 -3.02
CA PRO A 67 23.76 -10.99 -2.71
C PRO A 67 24.47 -11.01 -1.35
N ALA A 68 24.88 -9.83 -0.85
CA ALA A 68 25.55 -9.70 0.45
C ALA A 68 24.56 -9.53 1.60
N LYS A 69 23.32 -9.15 1.31
CA LYS A 69 22.24 -8.91 2.27
C LYS A 69 20.90 -9.40 1.72
N PRO A 70 20.62 -10.71 1.85
CA PRO A 70 19.42 -11.31 1.27
C PRO A 70 18.09 -10.71 1.77
N GLU A 71 18.10 -9.95 2.84
CA GLU A 71 16.95 -9.21 3.38
C GLU A 71 16.76 -7.83 2.73
N ASP A 72 17.62 -7.43 1.80
CA ASP A 72 17.59 -6.12 1.13
C ASP A 72 17.66 -6.27 -0.39
N ILE A 73 17.33 -5.19 -1.10
CA ILE A 73 17.50 -5.11 -2.55
C ILE A 73 18.85 -4.47 -2.89
N GLU A 74 19.40 -4.84 -4.04
CA GLU A 74 20.59 -4.20 -4.56
C GLU A 74 20.31 -2.75 -4.96
N THR A 75 21.19 -1.81 -4.61
CA THR A 75 21.00 -0.37 -4.87
C THR A 75 22.01 0.21 -5.86
N LYS A 76 23.09 -0.54 -6.18
CA LYS A 76 24.22 0.03 -6.95
C LYS A 76 24.00 0.06 -8.46
N HIS A 77 23.22 -0.86 -9.01
CA HIS A 77 23.12 -1.08 -10.45
C HIS A 77 21.69 -1.08 -10.98
N GLN A 78 20.74 -0.60 -10.17
CA GLN A 78 19.32 -0.58 -10.55
C GLN A 78 18.61 0.70 -10.07
N GLU A 79 17.47 0.99 -10.67
CA GLU A 79 16.63 2.14 -10.32
C GLU A 79 15.80 1.85 -9.07
N ASP A 80 16.37 2.02 -7.88
CA ASP A 80 15.76 1.65 -6.61
C ASP A 80 14.83 2.72 -6.01
N HIS A 81 14.79 3.93 -6.57
CA HIS A 81 14.02 5.05 -6.01
C HIS A 81 12.53 4.75 -5.85
N VAL A 82 11.90 4.17 -6.87
CA VAL A 82 10.47 3.81 -6.83
C VAL A 82 10.21 2.71 -5.82
N ALA A 83 11.14 1.75 -5.70
CA ALA A 83 11.04 0.68 -4.71
C ALA A 83 11.17 1.24 -3.27
N ASP A 84 12.07 2.18 -3.05
CA ASP A 84 12.18 2.87 -1.76
C ASP A 84 10.95 3.71 -1.42
N GLU A 85 10.37 4.44 -2.39
CA GLU A 85 9.11 5.16 -2.21
C GLU A 85 7.97 4.22 -1.83
N PHE A 86 7.86 3.09 -2.51
CA PHE A 86 6.91 2.03 -2.19
C PHE A 86 7.08 1.55 -0.75
N ARG A 87 8.29 1.21 -0.35
CA ARG A 87 8.62 0.78 1.01
C ARG A 87 8.25 1.86 2.04
N TYR A 88 8.64 3.12 1.83
CA TYR A 88 8.29 4.21 2.75
C TYR A 88 6.80 4.44 2.84
N SER A 89 6.08 4.34 1.74
CA SER A 89 4.62 4.53 1.73
C SER A 89 3.90 3.48 2.57
N LEU A 90 4.32 2.22 2.50
CA LEU A 90 3.70 1.13 3.26
C LEU A 90 4.09 1.17 4.75
N VAL A 91 5.37 1.41 5.05
CA VAL A 91 5.84 1.53 6.44
C VAL A 91 5.21 2.72 7.18
N SER A 92 4.87 3.79 6.46
CA SER A 92 4.18 4.95 7.02
C SER A 92 2.72 4.68 7.38
N ARG A 93 2.11 3.63 6.87
CA ARG A 93 0.75 3.22 7.24
C ARG A 93 0.76 2.59 8.63
N HIS A 94 -0.04 3.14 9.53
CA HIS A 94 -0.03 2.71 10.93
C HIS A 94 -0.77 1.40 11.23
N LYS A 95 -1.51 0.84 10.25
CA LYS A 95 -2.24 -0.42 10.48
C LYS A 95 -2.39 -1.20 9.17
N PHE A 96 -2.13 -2.50 9.23
CA PHE A 96 -2.65 -3.46 8.27
C PHE A 96 -4.18 -3.34 8.28
N ILE A 97 -4.74 -2.86 7.20
CA ILE A 97 -6.18 -3.02 6.98
C ILE A 97 -6.33 -4.49 6.60
N LYS A 98 -6.78 -5.32 7.56
CA LYS A 98 -7.22 -6.67 7.21
C LYS A 98 -8.21 -6.50 6.07
N ALA A 99 -7.97 -7.19 4.96
CA ALA A 99 -8.97 -7.27 3.91
C ALA A 99 -10.28 -7.70 4.59
N PRO A 100 -11.42 -7.05 4.26
CA PRO A 100 -12.70 -7.54 4.73
C PRO A 100 -12.76 -9.03 4.41
N PRO A 101 -13.27 -9.86 5.32
CA PRO A 101 -13.40 -11.28 5.05
C PRO A 101 -14.05 -11.41 3.68
N LYS A 102 -13.43 -12.19 2.79
CA LYS A 102 -14.09 -12.53 1.53
C LYS A 102 -15.44 -13.12 1.94
N LEU A 103 -16.51 -12.40 1.68
CA LEU A 103 -17.84 -12.97 1.74
C LEU A 103 -17.75 -14.20 0.84
N SER A 104 -17.66 -15.38 1.45
CA SER A 104 -17.82 -16.62 0.72
C SER A 104 -19.18 -16.48 0.03
N ARG A 105 -19.19 -16.48 -1.30
CA ARG A 105 -20.47 -16.53 -2.01
C ARG A 105 -21.20 -17.71 -1.43
N PRO A 106 -22.42 -17.52 -0.90
CA PRO A 106 -23.20 -18.65 -0.43
C PRO A 106 -23.23 -19.68 -1.55
N ASP A 107 -23.08 -20.95 -1.21
CA ASP A 107 -23.27 -22.01 -2.20
C ASP A 107 -24.65 -21.78 -2.84
N TYR A 108 -24.68 -21.70 -4.19
CA TYR A 108 -25.91 -21.38 -4.93
C TYR A 108 -27.09 -22.34 -4.65
N MET A 109 -26.78 -23.48 -4.03
CA MET A 109 -27.77 -24.46 -3.54
C MET A 109 -28.11 -24.29 -2.06
N SER A 110 -27.46 -23.33 -1.36
CA SER A 110 -27.74 -23.10 0.06
C SER A 110 -28.99 -22.22 0.25
N PHE A 111 -29.66 -22.42 1.38
CA PHE A 111 -30.83 -21.62 1.77
C PHE A 111 -30.47 -20.12 1.86
N ASP A 112 -29.22 -19.81 2.33
CA ASP A 112 -28.72 -18.46 2.44
C ASP A 112 -28.53 -17.78 1.08
N TYR A 113 -28.18 -18.53 0.04
CA TYR A 113 -28.12 -18.02 -1.33
C TYR A 113 -29.52 -17.63 -1.85
N ILE A 114 -30.51 -18.45 -1.59
CA ILE A 114 -31.92 -18.19 -2.03
C ILE A 114 -32.47 -16.95 -1.33
N ILE A 115 -32.19 -16.79 -0.02
CA ILE A 115 -32.61 -15.61 0.75
C ILE A 115 -31.93 -14.36 0.21
N ALA A 116 -30.62 -14.41 -0.06
CA ALA A 116 -29.85 -13.27 -0.58
C ALA A 116 -30.34 -12.85 -1.98
N MET A 117 -30.73 -13.79 -2.82
CA MET A 117 -31.32 -13.50 -4.14
C MET A 117 -32.71 -12.83 -4.00
N ASP A 118 -33.57 -13.32 -3.12
CA ASP A 118 -34.89 -12.73 -2.88
C ASP A 118 -34.81 -11.30 -2.31
N GLU A 119 -33.82 -11.03 -1.42
CA GLU A 119 -33.57 -9.68 -0.91
C GLU A 119 -33.04 -8.75 -1.99
N GLN A 120 -32.19 -9.23 -2.90
CA GLN A 120 -31.65 -8.46 -4.00
C GLN A 120 -32.71 -8.10 -5.04
N ASP A 121 -33.61 -9.04 -5.34
CA ASP A 121 -34.73 -8.81 -6.25
C ASP A 121 -35.73 -7.80 -5.66
N ARG A 122 -36.02 -7.88 -4.37
CA ARG A 122 -36.87 -6.89 -3.66
C ARG A 122 -36.23 -5.50 -3.61
N ALA A 123 -34.88 -5.41 -3.51
CA ALA A 123 -34.18 -4.14 -3.55
C ALA A 123 -34.21 -3.51 -4.94
N ASN A 124 -34.09 -4.32 -5.99
CA ASN A 124 -34.18 -3.89 -7.38
C ASN A 124 -35.60 -3.43 -7.73
N ASP A 125 -36.64 -4.13 -7.27
CA ASP A 125 -38.06 -3.79 -7.51
C ASP A 125 -38.44 -2.45 -6.85
N ARG A 126 -37.88 -2.16 -5.66
CA ARG A 126 -38.04 -0.85 -4.99
C ARG A 126 -37.36 0.31 -5.71
N SER A 127 -36.36 0.04 -6.53
CA SER A 127 -35.63 1.08 -7.29
C SER A 127 -36.40 1.56 -8.52
N ILE A 128 -37.34 0.74 -9.04
CA ILE A 128 -38.10 1.03 -10.24
C ILE A 128 -39.28 2.01 -9.94
N TYR A 129 -39.70 2.15 -8.69
CA TYR A 129 -40.85 2.98 -8.29
C TYR A 129 -40.48 4.27 -7.55
N ARG A 130 -39.24 4.78 -7.70
CA ARG A 130 -38.88 6.15 -7.26
C ARG A 130 -39.14 7.14 -8.40
N PHE A 131 -40.32 7.75 -8.37
CA PHE A 131 -40.62 9.02 -9.04
C PHE A 131 -40.13 10.17 -8.15
#